data_a461896dd0a9588747f7a02c7ff2ee10
#
_entry.id   a461896dd0a9588747f7a02c7ff2ee10
#
_cell.length_a   1.000
_cell.length_b   1.000
_cell.length_c   1.000
_cell.angle_alpha   90.00
_cell.angle_beta   90.00
_cell.angle_gamma   90.00
#
_symmetry.space_group_name_H-M   'P 1'
#
loop_
_entity.id
_entity.type
_entity.pdbx_description
1 polymer ?
#
loop_
_entity_poly.entity_id
_entity_poly.type
_entity_poly.pdbx_seq_one_letter_code
_entity_poly.pdbx_strand_id
1 'polypeptide(L)'
;METMRHFISLFDCPIWAHDHAGIDNDKLKNFINNYTESNQGRIVSNNGGYQSDSLYLQTPELQDFFQTILIDLDYYYKEVGGRPDTHQVAIESCWFNINGKNTFNWPHIHDGYLSVVYYVEADEDMGHLIFKHPAPSMSVEWHDDWFDRTSTTTAASWRLAPKTGRCYVFPSWLEHKVDMNRTDKTRISIALNTKVVKKVDKDNR
;
A
#
# COMPACT_ATOMS: atom_id res chain seq x y z
N MET A 1 -33.20 -31.08 -13.48
CA MET A 1 -32.66 -29.77 -13.82
C MET A 1 -31.81 -29.35 -12.63
N GLU A 2 -30.51 -29.20 -12.83
CA GLU A 2 -29.62 -28.70 -11.82
C GLU A 2 -29.86 -27.20 -11.69
N THR A 3 -30.26 -26.74 -10.52
CA THR A 3 -30.46 -25.28 -10.28
C THR A 3 -29.12 -24.63 -10.14
N MET A 4 -28.72 -23.81 -11.11
CA MET A 4 -27.51 -22.97 -10.98
C MET A 4 -27.69 -21.92 -9.88
N ARG A 5 -26.76 -21.91 -8.91
CA ARG A 5 -26.69 -20.92 -7.84
C ARG A 5 -25.50 -20.02 -8.12
N HIS A 6 -25.72 -18.72 -8.02
CA HIS A 6 -24.66 -17.72 -8.21
C HIS A 6 -24.42 -16.96 -6.91
N PHE A 7 -23.16 -16.83 -6.52
CA PHE A 7 -22.73 -15.91 -5.48
C PHE A 7 -22.20 -14.64 -6.16
N ILE A 8 -22.79 -13.49 -5.83
CA ILE A 8 -22.42 -12.21 -6.41
C ILE A 8 -21.84 -11.35 -5.28
N SER A 9 -20.57 -10.96 -5.40
CA SER A 9 -19.94 -10.00 -4.52
C SER A 9 -20.22 -8.59 -5.04
N LEU A 10 -20.71 -7.71 -4.17
CA LEU A 10 -21.01 -6.33 -4.49
C LEU A 10 -20.11 -5.41 -3.66
N PHE A 11 -19.68 -4.28 -4.27
CA PHE A 11 -18.89 -3.24 -3.61
C PHE A 11 -17.55 -3.75 -3.08
N ASP A 12 -16.87 -4.57 -3.87
CA ASP A 12 -15.54 -5.07 -3.56
C ASP A 12 -14.57 -3.93 -3.31
N CYS A 13 -13.66 -4.16 -2.36
CA CYS A 13 -12.52 -3.29 -2.10
C CYS A 13 -11.24 -4.04 -2.49
N PRO A 14 -10.88 -4.05 -3.79
CA PRO A 14 -9.77 -4.85 -4.26
C PRO A 14 -8.43 -4.27 -3.77
N ILE A 15 -7.53 -5.18 -3.40
CA ILE A 15 -6.14 -4.87 -3.07
C ILE A 15 -5.28 -5.69 -4.02
N TRP A 16 -4.36 -5.03 -4.72
CA TRP A 16 -3.36 -5.70 -5.54
C TRP A 16 -2.14 -6.05 -4.69
N ALA A 17 -1.62 -7.26 -4.85
CA ALA A 17 -0.40 -7.71 -4.19
C ALA A 17 0.55 -8.30 -5.24
N HIS A 18 1.80 -7.85 -5.25
CA HIS A 18 2.83 -8.31 -6.18
C HIS A 18 4.18 -8.46 -5.46
N ASP A 19 4.83 -9.62 -5.63
CA ASP A 19 6.19 -9.86 -5.14
C ASP A 19 7.18 -9.58 -6.27
N HIS A 20 7.88 -8.45 -6.20
CA HIS A 20 8.87 -8.02 -7.19
C HIS A 20 10.24 -8.66 -6.94
N ALA A 21 10.73 -9.43 -7.92
CA ALA A 21 12.07 -9.99 -7.87
C ALA A 21 13.14 -9.09 -8.55
N GLY A 22 12.70 -8.10 -9.34
CA GLY A 22 13.59 -7.28 -10.18
C GLY A 22 13.91 -5.89 -9.62
N ILE A 23 13.34 -5.49 -8.48
CA ILE A 23 13.67 -4.22 -7.81
C ILE A 23 14.96 -4.41 -7.01
N ASP A 24 15.91 -3.50 -7.21
CA ASP A 24 17.18 -3.46 -6.46
C ASP A 24 16.94 -2.87 -5.05
N ASN A 25 16.61 -3.76 -4.10
CA ASN A 25 16.37 -3.37 -2.71
C ASN A 25 17.63 -2.84 -2.02
N ASP A 26 18.81 -3.31 -2.39
CA ASP A 26 20.06 -2.80 -1.81
C ASP A 26 20.32 -1.36 -2.23
N LYS A 27 20.08 -1.02 -3.50
CA LYS A 27 20.13 0.38 -4.00
C LYS A 27 19.15 1.27 -3.22
N LEU A 28 17.90 0.83 -3.05
CA LEU A 28 16.89 1.57 -2.28
C LEU A 28 17.27 1.73 -0.82
N LYS A 29 17.77 0.68 -0.18
CA LYS A 29 18.21 0.70 1.22
C LYS A 29 19.40 1.66 1.42
N ASN A 30 20.37 1.63 0.52
CA ASN A 30 21.52 2.55 0.55
C ASN A 30 21.06 4.02 0.42
N PHE A 31 20.16 4.32 -0.53
CA PHE A 31 19.55 5.64 -0.66
C PHE A 31 18.88 6.08 0.65
N ILE A 32 18.04 5.21 1.24
CA ILE A 32 17.30 5.49 2.48
C ILE A 32 18.26 5.77 3.64
N ASN A 33 19.30 4.96 3.80
CA ASN A 33 20.28 5.14 4.86
C ASN A 33 21.02 6.49 4.72
N ASN A 34 21.51 6.81 3.54
CA ASN A 34 22.19 8.08 3.26
C ASN A 34 21.25 9.28 3.51
N TYR A 35 19.98 9.17 3.13
CA TYR A 35 19.00 10.22 3.38
C TYR A 35 18.82 10.49 4.87
N THR A 36 18.75 9.45 5.71
CA THR A 36 18.52 9.59 7.15
C THR A 36 19.70 10.25 7.90
N GLU A 37 20.91 10.19 7.36
CA GLU A 37 22.09 10.86 7.96
C GLU A 37 21.97 12.39 8.00
N SER A 38 21.24 12.96 7.06
CA SER A 38 21.12 14.42 6.88
C SER A 38 19.72 14.98 7.14
N ASN A 39 18.73 14.12 7.39
CA ASN A 39 17.33 14.51 7.53
C ASN A 39 16.70 13.88 8.78
N GLN A 40 16.07 14.70 9.62
CA GLN A 40 15.51 14.23 10.90
C GLN A 40 14.21 13.44 10.79
N GLY A 41 13.54 13.46 9.64
CA GLY A 41 12.22 12.88 9.49
C GLY A 41 11.13 13.62 10.27
N ARG A 42 9.91 13.09 10.21
CA ARG A 42 8.72 13.72 10.80
C ARG A 42 7.82 12.72 11.51
N ILE A 43 6.87 13.24 12.30
CA ILE A 43 5.81 12.48 12.95
C ILE A 43 4.49 12.80 12.24
N VAL A 44 3.84 11.78 11.65
CA VAL A 44 2.53 11.87 10.99
C VAL A 44 1.61 10.77 11.54
N SER A 45 1.61 9.58 10.92
CA SER A 45 0.91 8.41 11.45
C SER A 45 1.81 7.49 12.29
N ASN A 46 3.12 7.66 12.22
CA ASN A 46 4.08 6.83 12.94
C ASN A 46 4.10 7.10 14.45
N ASN A 47 4.17 6.02 15.22
CA ASN A 47 4.47 6.05 16.64
C ASN A 47 5.85 5.41 16.86
N GLY A 48 6.84 6.25 17.13
CA GLY A 48 8.24 5.85 17.06
C GLY A 48 8.70 5.60 15.62
N GLY A 49 9.92 5.10 15.46
CA GLY A 49 10.52 4.89 14.15
C GLY A 49 10.82 6.20 13.42
N TYR A 50 11.02 6.11 12.13
CA TYR A 50 11.34 7.23 11.26
C TYR A 50 10.38 7.27 10.07
N GLN A 51 9.86 8.45 9.75
CA GLN A 51 9.14 8.73 8.50
C GLN A 51 9.84 9.90 7.81
N SER A 52 10.22 9.75 6.55
CA SER A 52 10.83 10.83 5.78
C SER A 52 9.83 11.95 5.48
N ASP A 53 10.31 13.11 5.11
CA ASP A 53 9.54 14.08 4.34
C ASP A 53 9.16 13.50 2.98
N SER A 54 8.29 14.22 2.25
CA SER A 54 7.98 13.85 0.88
C SER A 54 9.26 13.92 0.03
N LEU A 55 9.59 12.78 -0.58
CA LEU A 55 10.77 12.67 -1.44
C LEU A 55 10.54 13.39 -2.76
N TYR A 56 11.62 13.90 -3.34
CA TYR A 56 11.57 14.53 -4.64
C TYR A 56 11.38 13.45 -5.74
N LEU A 57 10.29 13.55 -6.53
CA LEU A 57 9.94 12.52 -7.50
C LEU A 57 10.94 12.40 -8.67
N GLN A 58 11.84 13.37 -8.84
CA GLN A 58 12.92 13.33 -9.83
C GLN A 58 14.22 12.74 -9.27
N THR A 59 14.22 12.26 -8.01
CA THR A 59 15.39 11.60 -7.40
C THR A 59 15.86 10.43 -8.28
N PRO A 60 17.10 10.44 -8.80
CA PRO A 60 17.56 9.45 -9.76
C PRO A 60 17.55 8.01 -9.22
N GLU A 61 17.85 7.83 -7.94
CA GLU A 61 17.89 6.53 -7.27
C GLU A 61 16.53 5.84 -7.22
N LEU A 62 15.43 6.60 -7.34
CA LEU A 62 14.06 6.10 -7.27
C LEU A 62 13.41 5.88 -8.65
N GLN A 63 14.04 6.30 -9.75
CA GLN A 63 13.39 6.26 -11.08
C GLN A 63 13.04 4.84 -11.52
N ASP A 64 13.96 3.89 -11.40
CA ASP A 64 13.72 2.49 -11.77
C ASP A 64 12.59 1.87 -10.93
N PHE A 65 12.58 2.19 -9.64
CA PHE A 65 11.52 1.79 -8.71
C PHE A 65 10.16 2.38 -9.15
N PHE A 66 10.07 3.67 -9.42
CA PHE A 66 8.83 4.31 -9.86
C PHE A 66 8.32 3.73 -11.18
N GLN A 67 9.19 3.48 -12.16
CA GLN A 67 8.79 2.86 -13.42
C GLN A 67 8.18 1.47 -13.20
N THR A 68 8.76 0.68 -12.31
CA THR A 68 8.25 -0.65 -11.98
C THR A 68 6.88 -0.58 -11.29
N ILE A 69 6.72 0.31 -10.30
CA ILE A 69 5.44 0.47 -9.57
C ILE A 69 4.34 1.04 -10.46
N LEU A 70 4.68 1.91 -11.43
CA LEU A 70 3.70 2.42 -12.39
C LEU A 70 3.05 1.32 -13.22
N ILE A 71 3.73 0.19 -13.47
CA ILE A 71 3.15 -0.98 -14.16
C ILE A 71 2.03 -1.61 -13.31
N ASP A 72 2.24 -1.77 -11.99
CA ASP A 72 1.22 -2.29 -11.07
C ASP A 72 0.02 -1.34 -10.96
N LEU A 73 0.28 -0.04 -10.92
CA LEU A 73 -0.75 1.00 -10.86
C LEU A 73 -1.60 1.01 -12.14
N ASP A 74 -0.98 0.88 -13.31
CA ASP A 74 -1.68 0.80 -14.60
C ASP A 74 -2.51 -0.48 -14.70
N TYR A 75 -1.98 -1.60 -14.23
CA TYR A 75 -2.72 -2.86 -14.14
C TYR A 75 -3.95 -2.73 -13.24
N TYR A 76 -3.76 -2.27 -11.99
CA TYR A 76 -4.88 -2.04 -11.07
C TYR A 76 -5.94 -1.13 -11.67
N TYR A 77 -5.52 -0.01 -12.28
CA TYR A 77 -6.42 0.97 -12.88
C TYR A 77 -7.30 0.37 -13.99
N LYS A 78 -6.73 -0.51 -14.82
CA LYS A 78 -7.46 -1.25 -15.86
C LYS A 78 -8.46 -2.23 -15.26
N GLU A 79 -8.04 -3.02 -14.28
CA GLU A 79 -8.88 -4.04 -13.65
C GLU A 79 -10.13 -3.45 -12.97
N VAL A 80 -10.04 -2.25 -12.41
CA VAL A 80 -11.19 -1.56 -11.80
C VAL A 80 -12.02 -0.74 -12.81
N GLY A 81 -11.79 -0.91 -14.10
CA GLY A 81 -12.58 -0.25 -15.16
C GLY A 81 -12.11 1.16 -15.53
N GLY A 82 -10.86 1.50 -15.24
CA GLY A 82 -10.25 2.76 -15.67
C GLY A 82 -10.21 2.92 -17.20
N ARG A 83 -9.96 4.14 -17.68
CA ARG A 83 -9.89 4.50 -19.10
C ARG A 83 -8.44 4.77 -19.52
N PRO A 84 -7.61 3.75 -19.80
CA PRO A 84 -6.19 3.92 -20.09
C PRO A 84 -5.92 4.69 -21.39
N ASP A 85 -6.89 4.77 -22.31
CA ASP A 85 -6.74 5.52 -23.55
C ASP A 85 -6.67 7.04 -23.31
N THR A 86 -7.37 7.55 -22.30
CA THR A 86 -7.52 8.98 -22.04
C THR A 86 -6.89 9.43 -20.71
N HIS A 87 -6.70 8.50 -19.77
CA HIS A 87 -6.21 8.79 -18.44
C HIS A 87 -5.09 7.81 -18.04
N GLN A 88 -4.31 8.21 -17.07
CA GLN A 88 -3.28 7.38 -16.45
C GLN A 88 -3.16 7.68 -14.96
N VAL A 89 -2.65 6.73 -14.21
CA VAL A 89 -2.26 6.95 -12.82
C VAL A 89 -0.87 7.60 -12.79
N ALA A 90 -0.73 8.62 -11.96
CA ALA A 90 0.55 9.30 -11.73
C ALA A 90 0.88 9.29 -10.24
N ILE A 91 2.14 9.14 -9.90
CA ILE A 91 2.64 9.29 -8.53
C ILE A 91 2.55 10.77 -8.15
N GLU A 92 1.96 11.06 -7.00
CA GLU A 92 1.80 12.43 -6.49
C GLU A 92 2.76 12.72 -5.34
N SER A 93 2.96 11.76 -4.46
CA SER A 93 3.90 11.87 -3.34
C SER A 93 4.54 10.52 -3.03
N CYS A 94 5.74 10.59 -2.44
CA CYS A 94 6.53 9.43 -2.04
C CYS A 94 7.21 9.74 -0.71
N TRP A 95 7.23 8.79 0.20
CA TRP A 95 8.02 8.83 1.44
C TRP A 95 8.41 7.42 1.85
N PHE A 96 9.31 7.28 2.79
CA PHE A 96 9.63 5.98 3.37
C PHE A 96 9.47 5.99 4.90
N ASN A 97 9.30 4.79 5.44
CA ASN A 97 9.22 4.53 6.88
C ASN A 97 10.29 3.51 7.29
N ILE A 98 10.89 3.74 8.45
CA ILE A 98 11.79 2.80 9.11
C ILE A 98 11.18 2.49 10.47
N ASN A 99 10.75 1.25 10.65
CA ASN A 99 10.06 0.78 11.84
C ASN A 99 10.91 -0.26 12.58
N GLY A 100 11.59 0.18 13.62
CA GLY A 100 12.29 -0.70 14.56
C GLY A 100 11.33 -1.38 15.55
N LYS A 101 11.90 -2.03 16.57
CA LYS A 101 11.13 -2.70 17.62
C LYS A 101 10.18 -1.74 18.34
N ASN A 102 8.94 -2.20 18.60
CA ASN A 102 7.87 -1.49 19.30
C ASN A 102 7.34 -0.24 18.57
N THR A 103 7.63 -0.07 17.29
CA THR A 103 7.10 1.03 16.48
C THR A 103 5.97 0.55 15.56
N PHE A 104 5.03 1.45 15.25
CA PHE A 104 3.83 1.17 14.47
C PHE A 104 3.30 2.44 13.79
N ASN A 105 2.26 2.32 12.97
CA ASN A 105 1.53 3.47 12.43
C ASN A 105 0.05 3.41 12.85
N TRP A 106 -0.47 4.56 13.33
CA TRP A 106 -1.88 4.72 13.72
C TRP A 106 -2.83 4.51 12.55
N PRO A 107 -4.11 4.13 12.81
CA PRO A 107 -5.14 4.11 11.78
C PRO A 107 -5.26 5.47 11.08
N HIS A 108 -5.27 5.45 9.75
CA HIS A 108 -5.38 6.64 8.91
C HIS A 108 -5.87 6.29 7.50
N ILE A 109 -6.19 7.32 6.75
CA ILE A 109 -6.49 7.29 5.32
C ILE A 109 -5.56 8.26 4.60
N HIS A 110 -5.53 8.21 3.29
CA HIS A 110 -4.81 9.18 2.47
C HIS A 110 -5.75 9.88 1.50
N ASP A 111 -5.39 11.09 1.13
CA ASP A 111 -5.95 11.74 -0.05
C ASP A 111 -5.40 11.07 -1.32
N GLY A 112 -6.10 11.26 -2.45
CA GLY A 112 -5.69 10.73 -3.72
C GLY A 112 -6.52 9.53 -4.19
N TYR A 113 -6.01 8.82 -5.20
CA TYR A 113 -6.70 7.72 -5.84
C TYR A 113 -6.30 6.36 -5.26
N LEU A 114 -5.03 6.00 -5.38
CA LEU A 114 -4.45 4.78 -4.84
C LEU A 114 -3.27 5.11 -3.93
N SER A 115 -3.12 4.31 -2.90
CA SER A 115 -1.93 4.26 -2.05
C SER A 115 -1.15 2.98 -2.34
N VAL A 116 0.15 3.08 -2.20
CA VAL A 116 1.09 1.97 -2.38
C VAL A 116 1.94 1.82 -1.12
N VAL A 117 2.20 0.58 -0.73
CA VAL A 117 3.23 0.23 0.25
C VAL A 117 4.12 -0.82 -0.38
N TYR A 118 5.40 -0.51 -0.52
CA TYR A 118 6.45 -1.42 -0.99
C TYR A 118 7.43 -1.70 0.15
N TYR A 119 7.75 -2.97 0.39
CA TYR A 119 8.69 -3.38 1.43
C TYR A 119 10.08 -3.57 0.88
N VAL A 120 10.98 -2.63 1.21
CA VAL A 120 12.41 -2.71 0.85
C VAL A 120 13.11 -3.77 1.70
N GLU A 121 12.77 -3.83 2.99
CA GLU A 121 13.27 -4.84 3.93
C GLU A 121 12.17 -5.19 4.93
N ALA A 122 11.74 -6.45 4.94
CA ALA A 122 10.74 -6.94 5.90
C ALA A 122 10.72 -8.47 5.96
N ASP A 123 10.42 -9.00 7.14
CA ASP A 123 9.97 -10.38 7.35
C ASP A 123 8.48 -10.38 7.74
N GLU A 124 7.81 -11.51 7.58
CA GLU A 124 6.35 -11.62 7.75
C GLU A 124 5.85 -11.33 9.18
N ASP A 125 6.70 -11.40 10.20
CA ASP A 125 6.41 -11.15 11.61
C ASP A 125 6.67 -9.70 12.07
N MET A 126 7.15 -8.82 11.17
CA MET A 126 7.52 -7.43 11.49
C MET A 126 6.34 -6.44 11.56
N GLY A 127 5.14 -6.91 11.88
CA GLY A 127 3.92 -6.09 11.96
C GLY A 127 3.19 -5.98 10.61
N HIS A 128 1.93 -6.38 10.61
CA HIS A 128 1.09 -6.47 9.41
C HIS A 128 0.54 -5.10 9.00
N LEU A 129 0.28 -4.93 7.70
CA LEU A 129 -0.61 -3.90 7.18
C LEU A 129 -2.04 -4.38 7.42
N ILE A 130 -2.83 -3.61 8.16
CA ILE A 130 -4.18 -3.98 8.58
C ILE A 130 -5.16 -2.99 7.98
N PHE A 131 -6.14 -3.52 7.25
CA PHE A 131 -7.24 -2.77 6.68
C PHE A 131 -8.48 -2.95 7.53
N LYS A 132 -9.22 -1.87 7.76
CA LYS A 132 -10.52 -1.90 8.41
C LYS A 132 -11.61 -2.06 7.37
N HIS A 133 -12.63 -2.87 7.70
CA HIS A 133 -13.77 -3.03 6.81
C HIS A 133 -14.44 -1.67 6.53
N PRO A 134 -14.69 -1.31 5.26
CA PRO A 134 -15.20 0.01 4.91
C PRO A 134 -16.65 0.27 5.36
N ALA A 135 -17.42 -0.80 5.64
CA ALA A 135 -18.77 -0.72 6.19
C ALA A 135 -18.79 -1.29 7.62
N PRO A 136 -18.37 -0.52 8.63
CA PRO A 136 -18.20 -1.02 10.00
C PRO A 136 -19.52 -1.47 10.66
N SER A 137 -20.67 -1.00 10.20
CA SER A 137 -22.00 -1.44 10.67
C SER A 137 -22.25 -2.94 10.42
N MET A 138 -21.67 -3.50 9.36
CA MET A 138 -21.81 -4.94 9.10
C MET A 138 -21.08 -5.80 10.14
N SER A 139 -19.97 -5.33 10.68
CA SER A 139 -19.20 -6.06 11.68
C SER A 139 -19.86 -6.09 13.07
N VAL A 140 -20.83 -5.20 13.33
CA VAL A 140 -21.55 -5.12 14.60
C VAL A 140 -22.69 -6.16 14.66
N GLU A 141 -23.25 -6.54 13.52
CA GLU A 141 -24.39 -7.46 13.45
C GLU A 141 -23.95 -8.93 13.23
N TRP A 142 -22.68 -9.16 12.93
CA TRP A 142 -22.17 -10.51 12.65
C TRP A 142 -21.32 -10.99 13.84
N HIS A 143 -21.85 -11.93 14.60
CA HIS A 143 -21.15 -12.52 15.74
C HIS A 143 -20.14 -13.56 15.29
N ASP A 144 -18.97 -13.59 15.91
CA ASP A 144 -17.86 -14.50 15.57
C ASP A 144 -18.23 -15.98 15.67
N ASP A 145 -19.21 -16.33 16.55
CA ASP A 145 -19.71 -17.70 16.73
C ASP A 145 -20.65 -18.19 15.61
N TRP A 146 -21.04 -17.30 14.69
CA TRP A 146 -21.85 -17.67 13.53
C TRP A 146 -21.02 -18.24 12.36
N PHE A 147 -19.71 -18.13 12.43
CA PHE A 147 -18.82 -18.51 11.34
C PHE A 147 -17.71 -19.44 11.82
N ASP A 148 -17.47 -20.53 11.09
CA ASP A 148 -16.35 -21.45 11.37
C ASP A 148 -14.98 -20.81 11.09
N ARG A 149 -14.96 -19.75 10.31
CA ARG A 149 -13.74 -19.02 9.93
C ARG A 149 -14.05 -17.60 9.50
N THR A 150 -13.09 -16.72 9.75
CA THR A 150 -13.09 -15.36 9.20
C THR A 150 -12.79 -15.38 7.70
N SER A 151 -13.56 -14.65 6.92
CA SER A 151 -13.35 -14.44 5.49
C SER A 151 -13.24 -12.95 5.18
N THR A 152 -12.73 -12.62 4.00
CA THR A 152 -12.67 -11.20 3.53
C THR A 152 -14.06 -10.55 3.45
N THR A 153 -15.14 -11.35 3.35
CA THR A 153 -16.52 -10.87 3.29
C THR A 153 -17.09 -10.54 4.67
N THR A 154 -16.66 -11.25 5.72
CA THR A 154 -17.24 -11.15 7.07
C THR A 154 -16.31 -10.54 8.10
N ALA A 155 -15.03 -10.35 7.76
CA ALA A 155 -14.03 -9.83 8.69
C ALA A 155 -14.22 -8.33 8.94
N ALA A 156 -14.16 -7.91 10.21
CA ALA A 156 -14.13 -6.50 10.60
C ALA A 156 -12.82 -5.80 10.18
N SER A 157 -11.75 -6.56 10.01
CA SER A 157 -10.46 -6.11 9.51
C SER A 157 -9.72 -7.25 8.83
N TRP A 158 -8.80 -6.90 7.93
CA TRP A 158 -7.96 -7.88 7.23
C TRP A 158 -6.49 -7.55 7.35
N ARG A 159 -5.66 -8.59 7.55
CA ARG A 159 -4.22 -8.47 7.78
C ARG A 159 -3.44 -8.96 6.58
N LEU A 160 -2.47 -8.17 6.14
CA LEU A 160 -1.55 -8.53 5.07
C LEU A 160 -0.11 -8.50 5.61
N ALA A 161 0.60 -9.62 5.44
CA ALA A 161 1.96 -9.76 5.95
C ALA A 161 2.96 -8.93 5.13
N PRO A 162 3.90 -8.22 5.77
CA PRO A 162 5.02 -7.61 5.09
C PRO A 162 5.97 -8.70 4.58
N LYS A 163 6.68 -8.42 3.50
CA LYS A 163 7.72 -9.28 2.94
C LYS A 163 8.62 -8.45 2.03
N THR A 164 9.91 -8.61 2.13
CA THR A 164 10.86 -7.95 1.22
C THR A 164 10.49 -8.18 -0.25
N GLY A 165 10.44 -7.11 -1.03
CA GLY A 165 10.04 -7.14 -2.44
C GLY A 165 8.52 -7.09 -2.68
N ARG A 166 7.69 -7.17 -1.63
CA ARG A 166 6.22 -7.14 -1.77
C ARG A 166 5.69 -5.72 -1.89
N CYS A 167 4.83 -5.53 -2.88
CA CYS A 167 4.04 -4.33 -3.11
C CYS A 167 2.57 -4.60 -2.81
N TYR A 168 1.91 -3.69 -2.10
CA TYR A 168 0.46 -3.63 -1.99
C TYR A 168 -0.05 -2.32 -2.59
N VAL A 169 -1.06 -2.41 -3.47
CA VAL A 169 -1.78 -1.26 -4.03
C VAL A 169 -3.24 -1.34 -3.58
N PHE A 170 -3.77 -0.24 -3.06
CA PHE A 170 -5.12 -0.19 -2.51
C PHE A 170 -5.73 1.22 -2.63
N PRO A 171 -7.07 1.35 -2.55
CA PRO A 171 -7.73 2.66 -2.56
C PRO A 171 -7.26 3.55 -1.41
N SER A 172 -6.89 4.80 -1.70
CA SER A 172 -6.35 5.72 -0.68
C SER A 172 -7.32 6.01 0.47
N TRP A 173 -8.62 5.98 0.20
CA TRP A 173 -9.68 6.19 1.20
C TRP A 173 -9.83 5.01 2.19
N LEU A 174 -9.26 3.83 1.90
CA LEU A 174 -9.41 2.65 2.76
C LEU A 174 -8.59 2.83 4.05
N GLU A 175 -9.31 2.88 5.19
CA GLU A 175 -8.67 3.03 6.51
C GLU A 175 -7.75 1.85 6.78
N HIS A 176 -6.50 2.18 7.11
CA HIS A 176 -5.48 1.18 7.40
C HIS A 176 -4.52 1.66 8.49
N LYS A 177 -3.86 0.69 9.09
CA LYS A 177 -2.79 0.89 10.08
C LYS A 177 -1.67 -0.10 9.84
N VAL A 178 -0.53 0.13 10.48
CA VAL A 178 0.55 -0.84 10.51
C VAL A 178 0.76 -1.30 11.94
N ASP A 179 0.67 -2.61 12.16
CA ASP A 179 0.86 -3.20 13.49
C ASP A 179 2.30 -3.02 13.98
N MET A 180 2.45 -3.12 15.30
CA MET A 180 3.72 -2.99 15.97
C MET A 180 4.72 -4.06 15.50
N ASN A 181 5.90 -3.62 15.10
CA ASN A 181 7.03 -4.51 14.91
C ASN A 181 7.55 -4.99 16.28
N ARG A 182 7.36 -6.27 16.57
CA ARG A 182 7.76 -6.87 17.84
C ARG A 182 9.13 -7.55 17.79
N THR A 183 9.75 -7.57 16.62
CA THR A 183 11.06 -8.19 16.40
C THR A 183 12.19 -7.22 16.72
N ASP A 184 13.41 -7.74 16.87
CA ASP A 184 14.62 -6.92 17.03
C ASP A 184 15.18 -6.42 15.68
N LYS A 185 14.54 -6.81 14.56
CA LYS A 185 14.90 -6.37 13.21
C LYS A 185 14.16 -5.10 12.81
N THR A 186 14.64 -4.42 11.79
CA THR A 186 14.04 -3.19 11.27
C THR A 186 13.30 -3.47 9.97
N ARG A 187 12.05 -3.00 9.88
CA ARG A 187 11.26 -2.99 8.65
C ARG A 187 11.44 -1.66 7.94
N ILE A 188 11.71 -1.71 6.64
CA ILE A 188 11.81 -0.53 5.77
C ILE A 188 10.76 -0.65 4.67
N SER A 189 9.94 0.39 4.52
CA SER A 189 8.93 0.46 3.46
C SER A 189 8.92 1.83 2.77
N ILE A 190 8.63 1.84 1.47
CA ILE A 190 8.36 3.04 0.69
C ILE A 190 6.85 3.12 0.48
N ALA A 191 6.27 4.30 0.69
CA ALA A 191 4.85 4.56 0.49
C ALA A 191 4.66 5.64 -0.59
N LEU A 192 3.60 5.48 -1.39
CA LEU A 192 3.24 6.41 -2.46
C LEU A 192 1.76 6.74 -2.35
N ASN A 193 1.40 7.99 -2.68
CA ASN A 193 0.05 8.36 -3.05
C ASN A 193 0.00 8.72 -4.53
N THR A 194 -1.16 8.50 -5.14
CA THR A 194 -1.33 8.66 -6.58
C THR A 194 -2.57 9.48 -6.90
N LYS A 195 -2.61 9.99 -8.13
CA LYS A 195 -3.79 10.62 -8.72
C LYS A 195 -4.02 10.12 -10.14
N VAL A 196 -5.26 10.26 -10.61
CA VAL A 196 -5.57 10.04 -12.02
C VAL A 196 -5.41 11.35 -12.77
N VAL A 197 -4.67 11.33 -13.86
CA VAL A 197 -4.44 12.50 -14.72
C VAL A 197 -4.86 12.19 -16.15
N LYS A 198 -5.31 13.22 -16.88
CA LYS A 198 -5.63 13.13 -18.29
C LYS A 198 -4.33 12.99 -19.09
N LYS A 199 -4.27 12.07 -20.03
CA LYS A 199 -3.16 12.01 -20.99
C LYS A 199 -3.18 13.25 -21.87
N VAL A 200 -2.01 13.82 -22.13
CA VAL A 200 -1.86 14.92 -23.07
C VAL A 200 -1.99 14.35 -24.48
N ASP A 201 -2.94 14.85 -25.26
CA ASP A 201 -3.07 14.50 -26.67
C ASP A 201 -1.77 14.86 -27.39
N LYS A 202 -1.11 13.85 -27.98
CA LYS A 202 0.12 14.07 -28.77
C LYS A 202 -0.14 14.77 -30.11
N ASP A 203 -1.39 14.90 -30.52
CA ASP A 203 -1.79 15.45 -31.83
C ASP A 203 -1.97 16.97 -31.86
N ASN A 204 -1.65 17.69 -30.76
CA ASN A 204 -1.74 19.14 -30.68
C ASN A 204 -0.35 19.83 -30.65
N ARG A 205 0.61 19.34 -31.43
CA ARG A 205 1.87 20.05 -31.69
C ARG A 205 2.07 20.30 -33.17
#